data_499aaa263b112497b01bcf228db53bfb
#
_entry.id   499aaa263b112497b01bcf228db53bfb
#
_cell.length_a   1.000
_cell.length_b   1.000
_cell.length_c   1.000
_cell.angle_alpha   90.00
_cell.angle_beta   90.00
_cell.angle_gamma   90.00
#
_symmetry.space_group_name_H-M   'P 1'
#
loop_
_entity.id
_entity.type
_entity.pdbx_description
1 polymer ?
#
loop_
_entity_poly.entity_id
_entity_poly.type
_entity_poly.pdbx_seq_one_letter_code
_entity_poly.pdbx_strand_id
1 'polypeptide(L)'
;MAKLDDLIQQKQQRDEDWKAKKTAEREELGQLSDDAVMHVTSEPGAYLHYLDTQAINPRYSASNVMLAMAQNPDITYINSLEVWNRLGRSVNRDENGMKIRVSDTYMKDGREYHGYKIGRVFDISQTHGKAGVPALSLKDNTPEMDAALRRLLDSSPVPVVTSSTMYQDAVYDPKTQSITVSSRLIDSKIFAALSREIVHAGIHDHGRYPYYTREDCAMDAESVSYMLCRNFGVEAPQPDVSRVGQVFDGMEVQDRRGVVDSLQKYFRKLQNDIQREISPQERKQPEQNRPAR
;
A
#
# COMPACT_ATOMS: atom_id res chain seq x y z
N MET A 1 -42.60 -9.59 39.89
CA MET A 1 -41.35 -8.79 39.94
C MET A 1 -40.12 -9.63 39.64
N ALA A 2 -39.95 -10.81 40.22
CA ALA A 2 -38.78 -11.70 39.93
C ALA A 2 -38.46 -11.92 38.44
N LYS A 3 -39.50 -12.14 37.61
CA LYS A 3 -39.30 -12.41 36.16
C LYS A 3 -38.67 -11.24 35.38
N LEU A 4 -38.91 -9.98 35.76
CA LEU A 4 -38.31 -8.81 35.09
C LEU A 4 -36.87 -8.64 35.50
N ASP A 5 -36.55 -8.86 36.77
CA ASP A 5 -35.15 -8.78 37.27
C ASP A 5 -34.27 -9.83 36.61
N ASP A 6 -34.76 -11.07 36.43
CA ASP A 6 -34.11 -12.13 35.72
C ASP A 6 -33.83 -11.76 34.24
N LEU A 7 -34.79 -11.13 33.57
CA LEU A 7 -34.61 -10.67 32.17
C LEU A 7 -33.60 -9.53 32.05
N ILE A 8 -33.57 -8.62 33.01
CA ILE A 8 -32.59 -7.53 33.06
C ILE A 8 -31.19 -8.12 33.27
N GLN A 9 -31.04 -9.05 34.20
CA GLN A 9 -29.74 -9.71 34.45
C GLN A 9 -29.26 -10.51 33.24
N GLN A 10 -30.15 -11.24 32.56
CA GLN A 10 -29.79 -11.96 31.33
C GLN A 10 -29.39 -11.01 30.21
N LYS A 11 -30.00 -9.83 30.11
CA LYS A 11 -29.61 -8.81 29.13
C LYS A 11 -28.22 -8.26 29.46
N GLN A 12 -27.96 -7.90 30.71
CA GLN A 12 -26.69 -7.41 31.16
C GLN A 12 -25.56 -8.44 30.90
N GLN A 13 -25.78 -9.71 31.22
CA GLN A 13 -24.82 -10.76 30.95
C GLN A 13 -24.50 -10.90 29.45
N ARG A 14 -25.52 -10.90 28.59
CA ARG A 14 -25.33 -10.95 27.13
C ARG A 14 -24.55 -9.74 26.63
N ASP A 15 -24.77 -8.54 27.16
CA ASP A 15 -24.07 -7.33 26.79
C ASP A 15 -22.60 -7.38 27.24
N GLU A 16 -22.32 -7.93 28.42
CA GLU A 16 -20.98 -8.17 28.92
C GLU A 16 -20.23 -9.23 28.10
N ASP A 17 -20.86 -10.37 27.83
CA ASP A 17 -20.29 -11.44 27.00
C ASP A 17 -19.98 -10.94 25.57
N TRP A 18 -20.89 -10.13 25.02
CA TRP A 18 -20.66 -9.52 23.70
C TRP A 18 -19.47 -8.55 23.71
N LYS A 19 -19.35 -7.70 24.73
CA LYS A 19 -18.20 -6.79 24.89
C LYS A 19 -16.89 -7.57 25.05
N ALA A 20 -16.87 -8.58 25.91
CA ALA A 20 -15.71 -9.43 26.12
C ALA A 20 -15.26 -10.12 24.83
N LYS A 21 -16.22 -10.70 24.07
CA LYS A 21 -15.94 -11.31 22.77
C LYS A 21 -15.36 -10.32 21.77
N LYS A 22 -15.91 -9.09 21.71
CA LYS A 22 -15.41 -8.04 20.81
C LYS A 22 -14.01 -7.55 21.20
N THR A 23 -13.69 -7.49 22.49
CA THR A 23 -12.36 -7.14 22.96
C THR A 23 -11.37 -8.22 22.60
N ALA A 24 -11.68 -9.49 22.88
CA ALA A 24 -10.82 -10.62 22.51
C ALA A 24 -10.56 -10.70 21.00
N GLU A 25 -11.60 -10.47 20.16
CA GLU A 25 -11.45 -10.44 18.71
C GLU A 25 -10.49 -9.31 18.24
N ARG A 26 -10.52 -8.16 18.91
CA ARG A 26 -9.61 -7.04 18.59
C ARG A 26 -8.17 -7.33 19.01
N GLU A 27 -7.97 -7.95 20.17
CA GLU A 27 -6.68 -8.34 20.69
C GLU A 27 -6.03 -9.41 19.80
N GLU A 28 -6.78 -10.45 19.44
CA GLU A 28 -6.35 -11.50 18.51
C GLU A 28 -5.93 -10.92 17.16
N LEU A 29 -6.77 -10.04 16.59
CA LEU A 29 -6.45 -9.38 15.32
C LEU A 29 -5.24 -8.44 15.46
N GLY A 30 -5.04 -7.85 16.63
CA GLY A 30 -3.88 -7.06 16.99
C GLY A 30 -2.61 -7.89 16.90
N GLN A 31 -2.59 -9.01 17.59
CA GLN A 31 -1.45 -9.92 17.62
C GLN A 31 -1.14 -10.47 16.23
N LEU A 32 -2.15 -10.96 15.51
CA LEU A 32 -1.97 -11.43 14.13
C LEU A 32 -1.38 -10.35 13.21
N SER A 33 -1.77 -9.08 13.39
CA SER A 33 -1.21 -7.96 12.63
C SER A 33 0.25 -7.68 12.98
N ASP A 34 0.64 -7.85 14.23
CA ASP A 34 2.02 -7.66 14.67
C ASP A 34 2.90 -8.80 14.17
N ASP A 35 2.43 -10.05 14.28
CA ASP A 35 3.11 -11.24 13.77
C ASP A 35 3.29 -11.16 12.22
N ALA A 36 2.29 -10.67 11.51
CA ALA A 36 2.37 -10.47 10.05
C ALA A 36 3.47 -9.46 9.66
N VAL A 37 3.57 -8.34 10.38
CA VAL A 37 4.64 -7.35 10.17
C VAL A 37 6.01 -7.97 10.44
N MET A 38 6.16 -8.67 11.57
CA MET A 38 7.41 -9.32 11.93
C MET A 38 7.83 -10.36 10.88
N HIS A 39 6.91 -11.21 10.43
CA HIS A 39 7.17 -12.21 9.41
C HIS A 39 7.62 -11.58 8.09
N VAL A 40 6.85 -10.62 7.57
CA VAL A 40 7.14 -9.97 6.28
C VAL A 40 8.47 -9.22 6.31
N THR A 41 8.80 -8.55 7.42
CA THR A 41 10.03 -7.76 7.53
C THR A 41 11.27 -8.57 7.97
N SER A 42 11.13 -9.88 8.15
CA SER A 42 12.24 -10.77 8.50
C SER A 42 12.62 -11.73 7.38
N GLU A 43 11.66 -12.07 6.49
CA GLU A 43 11.82 -13.12 5.48
C GLU A 43 11.82 -12.55 4.05
N PRO A 44 12.91 -12.69 3.28
CA PRO A 44 13.02 -12.13 1.93
C PRO A 44 11.87 -12.52 1.00
N GLY A 45 11.47 -13.79 1.01
CA GLY A 45 10.36 -14.28 0.19
C GLY A 45 9.01 -13.68 0.57
N ALA A 46 8.76 -13.52 1.88
CA ALA A 46 7.54 -12.91 2.38
C ALA A 46 7.49 -11.41 2.06
N TYR A 47 8.63 -10.72 2.14
CA TYR A 47 8.72 -9.30 1.79
C TYR A 47 8.46 -9.07 0.30
N LEU A 48 9.06 -9.87 -0.59
CA LEU A 48 8.82 -9.76 -2.03
C LEU A 48 7.35 -10.05 -2.37
N HIS A 49 6.76 -11.09 -1.77
CA HIS A 49 5.34 -11.41 -1.95
C HIS A 49 4.43 -10.27 -1.45
N TYR A 50 4.80 -9.62 -0.34
CA TYR A 50 4.11 -8.41 0.12
C TYR A 50 4.18 -7.29 -0.93
N LEU A 51 5.36 -7.01 -1.52
CA LEU A 51 5.50 -5.97 -2.54
C LEU A 51 4.62 -6.24 -3.76
N ASP A 52 4.56 -7.49 -4.23
CA ASP A 52 3.68 -7.91 -5.33
C ASP A 52 2.21 -7.68 -5.00
N THR A 53 1.79 -8.11 -3.81
CA THR A 53 0.40 -7.97 -3.34
C THR A 53 0.03 -6.50 -3.11
N GLN A 54 0.92 -5.71 -2.51
CA GLN A 54 0.71 -4.28 -2.25
C GLN A 54 0.61 -3.49 -3.56
N ALA A 55 1.42 -3.84 -4.56
CA ALA A 55 1.38 -3.20 -5.89
C ALA A 55 -0.01 -3.28 -6.53
N ILE A 56 -0.70 -4.40 -6.38
CA ILE A 56 -2.06 -4.62 -6.92
C ILE A 56 -3.12 -3.97 -6.03
N ASN A 57 -2.81 -3.74 -4.75
CA ASN A 57 -3.74 -3.23 -3.74
C ASN A 57 -3.32 -1.85 -3.16
N PRO A 58 -3.08 -0.82 -4.00
CA PRO A 58 -2.51 0.47 -3.55
C PRO A 58 -3.39 1.24 -2.57
N ARG A 59 -4.68 0.93 -2.49
CA ARG A 59 -5.66 1.63 -1.64
C ARG A 59 -5.60 1.20 -0.18
N TYR A 60 -5.06 0.02 0.11
CA TYR A 60 -4.95 -0.50 1.47
C TYR A 60 -3.61 -0.11 2.10
N SER A 61 -3.60 0.10 3.42
CA SER A 61 -2.35 0.31 4.16
C SER A 61 -1.50 -0.96 4.14
N ALA A 62 -0.19 -0.80 4.31
CA ALA A 62 0.74 -1.91 4.38
C ALA A 62 0.30 -2.95 5.42
N SER A 63 -0.04 -2.49 6.63
CA SER A 63 -0.52 -3.36 7.71
C SER A 63 -1.77 -4.15 7.35
N ASN A 64 -2.71 -3.57 6.60
CA ASN A 64 -3.92 -4.29 6.18
C ASN A 64 -3.64 -5.31 5.08
N VAL A 65 -2.73 -5.04 4.17
CA VAL A 65 -2.31 -6.03 3.15
C VAL A 65 -1.61 -7.21 3.82
N MET A 66 -0.63 -6.96 4.70
CA MET A 66 0.05 -8.02 5.44
C MET A 66 -0.89 -8.83 6.34
N LEU A 67 -1.85 -8.15 7.00
CA LEU A 67 -2.87 -8.81 7.82
C LEU A 67 -3.82 -9.69 6.99
N ALA A 68 -4.16 -9.27 5.79
CA ALA A 68 -4.95 -10.08 4.85
C ALA A 68 -4.14 -11.29 4.35
N MET A 69 -2.86 -11.10 3.99
CA MET A 69 -1.94 -12.17 3.61
C MET A 69 -1.74 -13.21 4.71
N ALA A 70 -1.67 -12.79 5.98
CA ALA A 70 -1.56 -13.72 7.11
C ALA A 70 -2.81 -14.60 7.29
N GLN A 71 -3.98 -14.14 6.84
CA GLN A 71 -5.23 -14.91 6.88
C GLN A 71 -5.45 -15.76 5.61
N ASN A 72 -4.93 -15.31 4.48
CA ASN A 72 -4.95 -16.04 3.21
C ASN A 72 -3.68 -15.66 2.41
N PRO A 73 -2.66 -16.53 2.38
CA PRO A 73 -1.41 -16.25 1.67
C PRO A 73 -1.54 -16.08 0.16
N ASP A 74 -2.58 -16.65 -0.43
CA ASP A 74 -2.79 -16.66 -1.89
C ASP A 74 -3.59 -15.46 -2.41
N ILE A 75 -3.77 -14.41 -1.58
CA ILE A 75 -4.53 -13.23 -2.03
C ILE A 75 -3.82 -12.52 -3.17
N THR A 76 -4.65 -12.00 -4.08
CA THR A 76 -4.20 -11.19 -5.21
C THR A 76 -4.82 -9.79 -5.18
N TYR A 77 -6.12 -9.67 -5.48
CA TYR A 77 -6.82 -8.40 -5.55
C TYR A 77 -8.00 -8.40 -4.58
N ILE A 78 -7.90 -7.60 -3.53
CA ILE A 78 -8.86 -7.58 -2.43
C ILE A 78 -9.74 -6.33 -2.48
N ASN A 79 -11.01 -6.50 -2.13
CA ASN A 79 -11.95 -5.39 -1.94
C ASN A 79 -13.02 -5.74 -0.89
N SER A 80 -13.69 -4.70 -0.37
CA SER A 80 -14.87 -4.88 0.44
C SER A 80 -16.05 -5.38 -0.39
N LEU A 81 -17.05 -5.95 0.27
CA LEU A 81 -18.28 -6.41 -0.39
C LEU A 81 -18.93 -5.31 -1.24
N GLU A 82 -18.97 -4.07 -0.72
CA GLU A 82 -19.59 -2.94 -1.42
C GLU A 82 -18.81 -2.57 -2.70
N VAL A 83 -17.48 -2.67 -2.67
CA VAL A 83 -16.65 -2.40 -3.83
C VAL A 83 -16.83 -3.51 -4.87
N TRP A 84 -16.85 -4.78 -4.46
CA TRP A 84 -17.11 -5.90 -5.36
C TRP A 84 -18.48 -5.78 -6.05
N ASN A 85 -19.52 -5.46 -5.31
CA ASN A 85 -20.87 -5.23 -5.87
C ASN A 85 -20.87 -4.09 -6.90
N ARG A 86 -20.16 -3.00 -6.63
CA ARG A 86 -20.02 -1.86 -7.55
C ARG A 86 -19.26 -2.23 -8.83
N LEU A 87 -18.32 -3.15 -8.74
CA LEU A 87 -17.58 -3.71 -9.87
C LEU A 87 -18.37 -4.80 -10.62
N GLY A 88 -19.61 -5.07 -10.22
CA GLY A 88 -20.46 -6.11 -10.84
C GLY A 88 -20.02 -7.53 -10.50
N ARG A 89 -19.33 -7.73 -9.37
CA ARG A 89 -18.96 -9.03 -8.82
C ARG A 89 -19.71 -9.29 -7.52
N SER A 90 -20.04 -10.55 -7.28
CA SER A 90 -20.67 -11.02 -6.03
C SER A 90 -19.72 -11.94 -5.29
N VAL A 91 -19.69 -11.83 -3.97
CA VAL A 91 -18.97 -12.77 -3.11
C VAL A 91 -19.67 -14.13 -3.16
N ASN A 92 -18.90 -15.20 -3.28
CA ASN A 92 -19.42 -16.56 -3.30
C ASN A 92 -20.09 -16.91 -1.98
N ARG A 93 -21.05 -17.81 -2.05
CA ARG A 93 -21.77 -18.28 -0.85
C ARG A 93 -20.78 -18.96 0.11
N ASP A 94 -20.98 -18.74 1.41
CA ASP A 94 -20.19 -19.32 2.50
C ASP A 94 -18.71 -18.89 2.58
N GLU A 95 -18.31 -17.87 1.80
CA GLU A 95 -16.98 -17.30 1.91
C GLU A 95 -16.83 -16.43 3.16
N ASN A 96 -15.70 -16.64 3.86
CA ASN A 96 -15.29 -15.82 4.99
C ASN A 96 -14.27 -14.79 4.53
N GLY A 97 -14.63 -13.50 4.57
CA GLY A 97 -13.71 -12.44 4.23
C GLY A 97 -12.62 -12.27 5.29
N MET A 98 -11.44 -11.84 4.85
CA MET A 98 -10.31 -11.51 5.71
C MET A 98 -10.62 -10.26 6.54
N LYS A 99 -10.32 -10.31 7.82
CA LYS A 99 -10.51 -9.18 8.74
C LYS A 99 -9.40 -8.16 8.55
N ILE A 100 -9.77 -6.88 8.45
CA ILE A 100 -8.84 -5.76 8.39
C ILE A 100 -9.24 -4.67 9.38
N ARG A 101 -8.32 -3.74 9.66
CA ARG A 101 -8.58 -2.55 10.48
C ARG A 101 -9.05 -1.41 9.57
N VAL A 102 -10.26 -0.91 9.83
CA VAL A 102 -10.85 0.22 9.11
C VAL A 102 -10.98 1.40 10.06
N SER A 103 -10.51 2.57 9.64
CA SER A 103 -10.66 3.80 10.43
C SER A 103 -12.13 4.01 10.79
N ASP A 104 -12.38 4.38 12.03
CA ASP A 104 -13.70 4.66 12.58
C ASP A 104 -13.65 5.92 13.42
N THR A 105 -14.67 6.73 13.27
CA THR A 105 -14.84 7.94 14.07
C THR A 105 -16.12 7.81 14.86
N TYR A 106 -16.04 7.99 16.18
CA TYR A 106 -17.19 7.86 17.06
C TYR A 106 -17.22 8.97 18.10
N MET A 107 -18.42 9.34 18.51
CA MET A 107 -18.64 10.31 19.57
C MET A 107 -18.73 9.60 20.92
N LYS A 108 -17.99 10.10 21.92
CA LYS A 108 -18.08 9.67 23.31
C LYS A 108 -18.00 10.90 24.21
N ASP A 109 -18.97 11.05 25.11
CA ASP A 109 -19.06 12.17 26.05
C ASP A 109 -18.95 13.57 25.38
N GLY A 110 -19.58 13.70 24.19
CA GLY A 110 -19.57 14.93 23.40
C GLY A 110 -18.24 15.24 22.69
N ARG A 111 -17.26 14.33 22.73
CA ARG A 111 -15.96 14.44 22.04
C ARG A 111 -15.84 13.44 20.93
N GLU A 112 -15.20 13.84 19.84
CA GLU A 112 -14.88 12.98 18.71
C GLU A 112 -13.61 12.18 19.00
N TYR A 113 -13.69 10.85 18.79
CA TYR A 113 -12.58 9.93 18.92
C TYR A 113 -12.33 9.24 17.58
N HIS A 114 -11.05 9.12 17.24
CA HIS A 114 -10.60 8.33 16.09
C HIS A 114 -10.10 6.97 16.57
N GLY A 115 -10.59 5.93 15.97
CA GLY A 115 -10.24 4.56 16.30
C GLY A 115 -10.33 3.64 15.10
N TYR A 116 -10.43 2.36 15.35
CA TYR A 116 -10.56 1.34 14.31
C TYR A 116 -11.70 0.39 14.64
N LYS A 117 -12.45 0.03 13.61
CA LYS A 117 -13.37 -1.11 13.62
C LYS A 117 -12.84 -2.23 12.74
N ILE A 118 -13.30 -3.44 12.99
CA ILE A 118 -12.99 -4.59 12.15
C ILE A 118 -13.89 -4.52 10.92
N GLY A 119 -13.26 -4.40 9.74
CA GLY A 119 -13.88 -4.55 8.44
C GLY A 119 -13.57 -5.93 7.84
N ARG A 120 -14.16 -6.23 6.69
CA ARG A 120 -13.89 -7.45 5.93
C ARG A 120 -13.59 -7.11 4.48
N VAL A 121 -12.61 -7.81 3.92
CA VAL A 121 -12.27 -7.79 2.50
C VAL A 121 -12.30 -9.22 1.96
N PHE A 122 -12.51 -9.34 0.66
CA PHE A 122 -12.56 -10.61 -0.05
C PHE A 122 -11.59 -10.54 -1.21
N ASP A 123 -10.87 -11.61 -1.45
CA ASP A 123 -10.05 -11.74 -2.64
C ASP A 123 -10.92 -11.98 -3.88
N ILE A 124 -10.42 -11.65 -5.05
CA ILE A 124 -11.13 -11.86 -6.31
C ILE A 124 -11.50 -13.34 -6.51
N SER A 125 -10.69 -14.29 -6.03
CA SER A 125 -10.96 -15.72 -6.08
C SER A 125 -12.19 -16.14 -5.28
N GLN A 126 -12.54 -15.36 -4.26
CA GLN A 126 -13.74 -15.54 -3.43
C GLN A 126 -15.01 -14.92 -4.06
N THR A 127 -14.91 -14.46 -5.30
CA THR A 127 -16.00 -13.74 -5.98
C THR A 127 -16.25 -14.31 -7.37
N HIS A 128 -17.46 -14.09 -7.89
CA HIS A 128 -17.81 -14.38 -9.28
C HIS A 128 -18.36 -13.14 -9.97
N GLY A 129 -18.17 -13.04 -11.29
CA GLY A 129 -18.59 -11.90 -12.11
C GLY A 129 -17.64 -11.69 -13.29
N LYS A 130 -17.93 -10.70 -14.13
CA LYS A 130 -17.19 -10.46 -15.37
C LYS A 130 -15.96 -9.57 -15.21
N ALA A 131 -15.96 -8.63 -14.25
CA ALA A 131 -14.83 -7.73 -14.03
C ALA A 131 -13.62 -8.51 -13.50
N GLY A 132 -12.48 -8.34 -14.16
CA GLY A 132 -11.18 -8.87 -13.71
C GLY A 132 -10.43 -7.91 -12.79
N VAL A 133 -9.19 -8.26 -12.48
CA VAL A 133 -8.25 -7.32 -11.86
C VAL A 133 -7.99 -6.19 -12.86
N PRO A 134 -8.09 -4.91 -12.47
CA PRO A 134 -7.69 -3.82 -13.34
C PRO A 134 -6.21 -3.99 -13.70
N ALA A 135 -5.93 -4.26 -14.96
CA ALA A 135 -4.57 -4.35 -15.47
C ALA A 135 -4.29 -3.11 -16.31
N LEU A 136 -3.53 -2.17 -15.75
CA LEU A 136 -2.86 -1.16 -16.56
C LEU A 136 -1.56 -1.76 -17.08
N SER A 137 -1.26 -1.49 -18.34
CA SER A 137 0.01 -1.88 -18.95
C SER A 137 0.50 -0.70 -19.77
N LEU A 138 1.38 0.09 -19.18
CA LEU A 138 2.10 1.13 -19.89
C LEU A 138 3.09 0.47 -20.86
N LYS A 139 3.06 0.91 -22.10
CA LYS A 139 3.93 0.40 -23.17
C LYS A 139 4.80 1.54 -23.71
N ASP A 140 6.01 1.19 -24.13
CA ASP A 140 6.91 2.13 -24.78
C ASP A 140 6.26 2.81 -25.99
N ASN A 141 6.61 4.06 -26.20
CA ASN A 141 6.12 4.89 -27.30
C ASN A 141 4.58 5.06 -27.34
N THR A 142 3.93 5.14 -26.18
CA THR A 142 2.49 5.42 -26.09
C THR A 142 2.21 6.75 -25.39
N PRO A 143 1.09 7.44 -25.73
CA PRO A 143 0.71 8.67 -25.04
C PRO A 143 0.52 8.50 -23.53
N GLU A 144 0.08 7.31 -23.07
CA GLU A 144 -0.08 6.98 -21.67
C GLU A 144 1.27 6.90 -20.95
N MET A 145 2.29 6.31 -21.59
CA MET A 145 3.65 6.26 -21.05
C MET A 145 4.24 7.67 -21.01
N ASP A 146 4.09 8.47 -22.06
CA ASP A 146 4.53 9.86 -22.09
C ASP A 146 3.89 10.68 -20.96
N ALA A 147 2.60 10.50 -20.72
CA ALA A 147 1.89 11.14 -19.62
C ALA A 147 2.41 10.70 -18.25
N ALA A 148 2.67 9.39 -18.07
CA ALA A 148 3.22 8.83 -16.87
C ALA A 148 4.65 9.36 -16.57
N LEU A 149 5.51 9.39 -17.58
CA LEU A 149 6.88 9.93 -17.46
C LEU A 149 6.87 11.43 -17.14
N ARG A 150 6.00 12.21 -17.80
CA ARG A 150 5.82 13.63 -17.47
C ARG A 150 5.40 13.82 -16.02
N ARG A 151 4.47 12.99 -15.55
CA ARG A 151 4.01 13.08 -14.16
C ARG A 151 5.09 12.67 -13.16
N LEU A 152 5.95 11.70 -13.49
CA LEU A 152 7.12 11.37 -12.68
C LEU A 152 8.10 12.55 -12.61
N LEU A 153 8.40 13.19 -13.73
CA LEU A 153 9.24 14.38 -13.76
C LEU A 153 8.69 15.50 -12.87
N ASP A 154 7.39 15.78 -12.96
CA ASP A 154 6.72 16.77 -12.11
C ASP A 154 6.72 16.40 -10.63
N SER A 155 6.82 15.12 -10.31
CA SER A 155 6.86 14.61 -8.93
C SER A 155 8.26 14.59 -8.33
N SER A 156 9.30 14.86 -9.14
CA SER A 156 10.68 14.90 -8.66
C SER A 156 10.89 16.08 -7.71
N PRO A 157 11.46 15.84 -6.51
CA PRO A 157 11.78 16.93 -5.59
C PRO A 157 12.99 17.74 -6.01
N VAL A 158 13.76 17.28 -7.01
CA VAL A 158 15.01 17.87 -7.48
C VAL A 158 15.05 17.94 -9.00
N PRO A 159 15.91 18.79 -9.59
CA PRO A 159 16.09 18.83 -11.04
C PRO A 159 16.48 17.48 -11.63
N VAL A 160 15.90 17.16 -12.80
CA VAL A 160 16.25 15.99 -13.59
C VAL A 160 16.93 16.42 -14.88
N VAL A 161 18.09 15.85 -15.17
CA VAL A 161 18.85 16.10 -16.38
C VAL A 161 19.18 14.81 -17.11
N THR A 162 19.56 14.89 -18.38
CA THR A 162 19.93 13.72 -19.18
C THR A 162 21.42 13.71 -19.50
N SER A 163 21.97 12.50 -19.66
CA SER A 163 23.36 12.31 -20.11
C SER A 163 23.45 11.16 -21.12
N SER A 164 24.21 11.34 -22.18
CA SER A 164 24.51 10.30 -23.17
C SER A 164 25.77 9.50 -22.87
N THR A 165 26.53 9.89 -21.84
CA THR A 165 27.85 9.29 -21.52
C THR A 165 27.87 8.45 -20.27
N MET A 166 26.77 8.47 -19.44
CA MET A 166 26.69 7.67 -18.23
C MET A 166 26.47 6.19 -18.53
N TYR A 167 26.96 5.34 -17.65
CA TYR A 167 26.77 3.89 -17.71
C TYR A 167 25.54 3.40 -16.96
N GLN A 168 25.19 4.08 -15.86
CA GLN A 168 23.99 3.77 -15.07
C GLN A 168 22.73 4.23 -15.83
N ASP A 169 21.61 3.58 -15.56
CA ASP A 169 20.31 3.97 -16.09
C ASP A 169 19.87 5.35 -15.58
N ALA A 170 19.97 5.56 -14.28
CA ALA A 170 19.80 6.85 -13.62
C ALA A 170 20.55 6.88 -12.30
N VAL A 171 20.85 8.08 -11.81
CA VAL A 171 21.50 8.28 -10.51
C VAL A 171 21.07 9.61 -9.88
N TYR A 172 20.68 9.55 -8.62
CA TYR A 172 20.54 10.73 -7.76
C TYR A 172 21.89 11.04 -7.11
N ASP A 173 22.36 12.27 -7.27
CA ASP A 173 23.56 12.78 -6.60
C ASP A 173 23.15 13.68 -5.42
N PRO A 174 23.43 13.26 -4.18
CA PRO A 174 23.07 14.05 -2.99
C PRO A 174 23.89 15.35 -2.85
N LYS A 175 25.05 15.47 -3.52
CA LYS A 175 25.90 16.68 -3.48
C LYS A 175 25.33 17.78 -4.34
N THR A 176 24.93 17.44 -5.56
CA THR A 176 24.34 18.39 -6.52
C THR A 176 22.83 18.50 -6.38
N GLN A 177 22.23 17.61 -5.59
CA GLN A 177 20.77 17.48 -5.43
C GLN A 177 20.05 17.43 -6.78
N SER A 178 20.53 16.56 -7.67
CA SER A 178 19.95 16.38 -9.00
C SER A 178 19.92 14.91 -9.39
N ILE A 179 18.99 14.55 -10.28
CA ILE A 179 18.91 13.22 -10.87
C ILE A 179 19.43 13.31 -12.31
N THR A 180 20.38 12.45 -12.67
CA THR A 180 20.82 12.27 -14.04
C THR A 180 20.25 10.96 -14.59
N VAL A 181 19.62 11.01 -15.78
CA VAL A 181 19.03 9.86 -16.47
C VAL A 181 19.75 9.65 -17.79
N SER A 182 20.07 8.40 -18.14
CA SER A 182 20.67 8.06 -19.42
C SER A 182 19.68 8.32 -20.58
N SER A 183 20.11 9.11 -21.57
CA SER A 183 19.30 9.42 -22.76
C SER A 183 19.21 8.27 -23.77
N ARG A 184 19.82 7.10 -23.46
CA ARG A 184 19.83 5.92 -24.35
C ARG A 184 18.74 4.90 -23.98
N LEU A 185 17.97 5.15 -22.91
CA LEU A 185 16.97 4.22 -22.41
C LEU A 185 15.68 4.34 -23.20
N ILE A 186 14.97 3.23 -23.28
CA ILE A 186 13.55 3.19 -23.68
C ILE A 186 12.66 3.63 -22.51
N ASP A 187 11.43 4.01 -22.79
CA ASP A 187 10.52 4.62 -21.83
C ASP A 187 10.29 3.78 -20.58
N SER A 188 10.09 2.47 -20.72
CA SER A 188 9.91 1.54 -19.59
C SER A 188 11.13 1.51 -18.66
N LYS A 189 12.33 1.58 -19.20
CA LYS A 189 13.57 1.67 -18.42
C LYS A 189 13.74 3.04 -17.75
N ILE A 190 13.36 4.12 -18.45
CA ILE A 190 13.31 5.47 -17.85
C ILE A 190 12.32 5.47 -16.69
N PHE A 191 11.12 4.91 -16.87
CA PHE A 191 10.10 4.86 -15.81
C PHE A 191 10.61 4.17 -14.55
N ALA A 192 11.21 2.97 -14.68
CA ALA A 192 11.75 2.23 -13.57
C ALA A 192 12.93 2.94 -12.90
N ALA A 193 13.90 3.41 -13.67
CA ALA A 193 15.09 4.07 -13.13
C ALA A 193 14.76 5.42 -12.49
N LEU A 194 13.96 6.26 -13.15
CA LEU A 194 13.57 7.56 -12.64
C LEU A 194 12.73 7.46 -11.38
N SER A 195 11.76 6.53 -11.32
CA SER A 195 10.95 6.33 -10.12
C SER A 195 11.81 5.96 -8.91
N ARG A 196 12.82 5.11 -9.07
CA ARG A 196 13.76 4.75 -8.00
C ARG A 196 14.56 5.97 -7.51
N GLU A 197 15.11 6.77 -8.44
CA GLU A 197 15.95 7.92 -8.08
C GLU A 197 15.11 9.06 -7.44
N ILE A 198 13.85 9.21 -7.83
CA ILE A 198 12.91 10.13 -7.17
C ILE A 198 12.70 9.73 -5.71
N VAL A 199 12.62 8.43 -5.40
CA VAL A 199 12.49 7.96 -4.02
C VAL A 199 13.76 8.26 -3.23
N HIS A 200 14.94 8.00 -3.78
CA HIS A 200 16.22 8.38 -3.15
C HIS A 200 16.28 9.87 -2.84
N ALA A 201 15.94 10.72 -3.80
CA ALA A 201 15.89 12.17 -3.60
C ALA A 201 14.86 12.58 -2.54
N GLY A 202 13.69 11.91 -2.51
CA GLY A 202 12.65 12.14 -1.53
C GLY A 202 13.05 11.75 -0.11
N ILE A 203 13.76 10.64 0.07
CA ILE A 203 14.30 10.21 1.37
C ILE A 203 15.37 11.17 1.86
N HIS A 204 16.28 11.61 1.00
CA HIS A 204 17.30 12.60 1.35
C HIS A 204 16.72 13.97 1.74
N ASP A 205 15.52 14.28 1.25
CA ASP A 205 14.73 15.47 1.61
C ASP A 205 15.52 16.79 1.57
N HIS A 206 16.16 17.05 0.43
CA HIS A 206 17.04 18.25 0.24
C HIS A 206 18.17 18.36 1.27
N GLY A 207 18.67 17.22 1.76
CA GLY A 207 19.74 17.18 2.76
C GLY A 207 19.25 17.32 4.21
N ARG A 208 17.93 17.38 4.45
CA ARG A 208 17.37 17.39 5.82
C ARG A 208 17.54 16.08 6.56
N TYR A 209 17.70 14.97 5.83
CA TYR A 209 18.07 13.68 6.40
C TYR A 209 19.60 13.48 6.31
N PRO A 210 20.37 13.85 7.34
CA PRO A 210 21.84 13.87 7.28
C PRO A 210 22.49 12.48 7.25
N TYR A 211 21.75 11.45 7.58
CA TYR A 211 22.21 10.04 7.60
C TYR A 211 21.92 9.32 6.27
N TYR A 212 21.44 10.03 5.26
CA TYR A 212 21.18 9.43 3.96
C TYR A 212 22.47 8.84 3.39
N THR A 213 22.42 7.54 3.09
CA THR A 213 23.35 6.87 2.18
C THR A 213 22.55 6.15 1.11
N ARG A 214 23.13 6.05 -0.08
CA ARG A 214 22.46 5.33 -1.17
C ARG A 214 22.24 3.86 -0.83
N GLU A 215 23.23 3.25 -0.16
CA GLU A 215 23.22 1.83 0.20
C GLU A 215 22.14 1.50 1.24
N ASP A 216 22.02 2.32 2.28
CA ASP A 216 21.03 2.10 3.34
C ASP A 216 19.60 2.34 2.84
N CYS A 217 19.40 3.24 1.87
CA CYS A 217 18.10 3.57 1.30
C CYS A 217 17.78 2.79 0.01
N ALA A 218 18.68 1.90 -0.46
CA ALA A 218 18.51 1.20 -1.73
C ALA A 218 17.26 0.31 -1.73
N MET A 219 17.08 -0.52 -0.70
CA MET A 219 15.94 -1.42 -0.59
C MET A 219 14.61 -0.66 -0.58
N ASP A 220 14.54 0.47 0.10
CA ASP A 220 13.34 1.31 0.15
C ASP A 220 13.01 1.88 -1.22
N ALA A 221 14.01 2.45 -1.90
CA ALA A 221 13.83 3.05 -3.23
C ALA A 221 13.46 1.99 -4.29
N GLU A 222 14.12 0.84 -4.26
CA GLU A 222 13.83 -0.29 -5.13
C GLU A 222 12.42 -0.87 -4.87
N SER A 223 12.01 -0.99 -3.60
CA SER A 223 10.68 -1.49 -3.22
C SER A 223 9.56 -0.59 -3.78
N VAL A 224 9.69 0.72 -3.63
CA VAL A 224 8.68 1.67 -4.15
C VAL A 224 8.65 1.65 -5.68
N SER A 225 9.83 1.69 -6.33
CA SER A 225 9.92 1.62 -7.79
C SER A 225 9.35 0.31 -8.34
N TYR A 226 9.65 -0.82 -7.70
CA TYR A 226 9.12 -2.12 -8.05
C TYR A 226 7.59 -2.15 -7.95
N MET A 227 7.02 -1.68 -6.84
CA MET A 227 5.57 -1.61 -6.69
C MET A 227 4.91 -0.73 -7.77
N LEU A 228 5.53 0.40 -8.14
CA LEU A 228 5.03 1.25 -9.24
C LEU A 228 5.07 0.51 -10.58
N CYS A 229 6.18 -0.10 -10.93
CA CYS A 229 6.31 -0.86 -12.17
C CYS A 229 5.31 -2.01 -12.24
N ARG A 230 5.15 -2.77 -11.17
CA ARG A 230 4.16 -3.86 -11.08
C ARG A 230 2.72 -3.34 -11.23
N ASN A 231 2.38 -2.22 -10.59
CA ASN A 231 1.04 -1.64 -10.66
C ASN A 231 0.68 -1.18 -12.08
N PHE A 232 1.64 -0.61 -12.80
CA PHE A 232 1.45 -0.09 -14.15
C PHE A 232 1.85 -1.08 -15.26
N GLY A 233 2.16 -2.33 -14.93
CA GLY A 233 2.53 -3.36 -15.89
C GLY A 233 3.81 -3.06 -16.67
N VAL A 234 4.72 -2.28 -16.07
CA VAL A 234 6.06 -2.00 -16.59
C VAL A 234 7.01 -3.08 -16.10
N GLU A 235 7.83 -3.62 -17.01
CA GLU A 235 8.85 -4.60 -16.63
C GLU A 235 9.96 -3.93 -15.83
N ALA A 236 10.26 -4.49 -14.66
CA ALA A 236 11.35 -4.06 -13.79
C ALA A 236 12.04 -5.26 -13.16
N PRO A 237 13.36 -5.17 -12.86
CA PRO A 237 14.03 -6.18 -12.07
C PRO A 237 13.40 -6.28 -10.68
N GLN A 238 13.41 -7.46 -10.10
CA GLN A 238 13.04 -7.63 -8.70
C GLN A 238 14.05 -6.90 -7.81
N PRO A 239 13.59 -6.25 -6.72
CA PRO A 239 14.50 -5.63 -5.77
C PRO A 239 15.34 -6.68 -5.05
N ASP A 240 16.56 -6.33 -4.68
CA ASP A 240 17.36 -7.17 -3.81
C ASP A 240 16.88 -7.07 -2.37
N VAL A 241 16.05 -8.03 -1.99
CA VAL A 241 15.48 -8.13 -0.63
C VAL A 241 16.24 -9.10 0.28
N SER A 242 17.40 -9.61 -0.17
CA SER A 242 18.18 -10.62 0.58
C SER A 242 18.57 -10.15 1.99
N ARG A 243 18.70 -8.86 2.19
CA ARG A 243 19.09 -8.23 3.46
C ARG A 243 17.92 -7.73 4.31
N VAL A 244 16.67 -8.03 3.94
CA VAL A 244 15.50 -7.48 4.65
C VAL A 244 15.54 -7.74 6.15
N GLY A 245 15.88 -8.95 6.58
CA GLY A 245 16.02 -9.29 8.00
C GLY A 245 17.09 -8.45 8.72
N GLN A 246 18.18 -8.11 8.03
CA GLN A 246 19.26 -7.28 8.59
C GLN A 246 18.85 -5.80 8.68
N VAL A 247 18.13 -5.30 7.68
CA VAL A 247 17.65 -3.90 7.65
C VAL A 247 16.67 -3.63 8.80
N PHE A 248 15.84 -4.61 9.14
CA PHE A 248 14.87 -4.50 10.23
C PHE A 248 15.38 -5.07 11.57
N ASP A 249 16.62 -5.54 11.65
CA ASP A 249 17.17 -6.12 12.89
C ASP A 249 17.16 -5.10 14.04
N GLY A 250 16.82 -5.57 15.24
CA GLY A 250 16.71 -4.73 16.44
C GLY A 250 15.55 -3.73 16.45
N MET A 251 14.75 -3.62 15.38
CA MET A 251 13.58 -2.75 15.37
C MET A 251 12.37 -3.41 16.05
N GLU A 252 11.69 -2.65 16.90
CA GLU A 252 10.39 -3.04 17.45
C GLU A 252 9.32 -3.10 16.35
N VAL A 253 8.26 -3.89 16.56
CA VAL A 253 7.19 -4.08 15.56
C VAL A 253 6.56 -2.78 15.11
N GLN A 254 6.43 -1.78 15.97
CA GLN A 254 5.85 -0.48 15.63
C GLN A 254 6.77 0.33 14.73
N ASP A 255 8.08 0.25 14.90
CA ASP A 255 9.06 0.92 14.05
C ASP A 255 9.10 0.28 12.66
N ARG A 256 9.12 -1.07 12.60
CA ARG A 256 8.99 -1.82 11.34
C ARG A 256 7.72 -1.45 10.58
N ARG A 257 6.60 -1.37 11.28
CA ARG A 257 5.31 -0.91 10.73
C ARG A 257 5.42 0.52 10.17
N GLY A 258 6.06 1.42 10.90
CA GLY A 258 6.29 2.80 10.49
C GLY A 258 7.06 2.89 9.16
N VAL A 259 8.11 2.09 8.99
CA VAL A 259 8.90 2.04 7.74
C VAL A 259 8.03 1.57 6.59
N VAL A 260 7.40 0.39 6.68
CA VAL A 260 6.61 -0.15 5.56
C VAL A 260 5.38 0.69 5.22
N ASP A 261 4.74 1.32 6.22
CA ASP A 261 3.64 2.27 5.99
C ASP A 261 4.13 3.55 5.28
N SER A 262 5.36 3.99 5.53
CA SER A 262 5.97 5.14 4.84
C SER A 262 6.25 4.82 3.37
N LEU A 263 6.80 3.66 3.08
CA LEU A 263 7.02 3.17 1.71
C LEU A 263 5.69 3.04 0.95
N GLN A 264 4.67 2.46 1.57
CA GLN A 264 3.34 2.34 0.99
C GLN A 264 2.71 3.71 0.70
N LYS A 265 2.84 4.67 1.59
CA LYS A 265 2.34 6.04 1.37
C LYS A 265 3.05 6.72 0.22
N TYR A 266 4.38 6.53 0.10
CA TYR A 266 5.15 7.08 -1.00
C TYR A 266 4.73 6.46 -2.33
N PHE A 267 4.67 5.12 -2.39
CA PHE A 267 4.14 4.39 -3.55
C PHE A 267 2.75 4.88 -3.94
N ARG A 268 1.80 4.93 -2.99
CA ARG A 268 0.42 5.35 -3.24
C ARG A 268 0.32 6.78 -3.76
N LYS A 269 1.16 7.68 -3.25
CA LYS A 269 1.19 9.07 -3.73
C LYS A 269 1.57 9.12 -5.21
N LEU A 270 2.69 8.52 -5.60
CA LEU A 270 3.15 8.48 -6.99
C LEU A 270 2.14 7.75 -7.88
N GLN A 271 1.64 6.61 -7.43
CA GLN A 271 0.64 5.83 -8.15
C GLN A 271 -0.63 6.64 -8.43
N ASN A 272 -1.20 7.32 -7.43
CA ASN A 272 -2.38 8.15 -7.61
C ASN A 272 -2.13 9.33 -8.56
N ASP A 273 -0.95 9.94 -8.47
CA ASP A 273 -0.58 11.09 -9.29
C ASP A 273 -0.47 10.69 -10.77
N ILE A 274 0.19 9.56 -11.04
CA ILE A 274 0.30 9.00 -12.41
C ILE A 274 -1.08 8.55 -12.91
N GLN A 275 -1.84 7.80 -12.09
CA GLN A 275 -3.15 7.30 -12.47
C GLN A 275 -4.12 8.42 -12.90
N ARG A 276 -4.09 9.55 -12.19
CA ARG A 276 -4.91 10.72 -12.54
C ARG A 276 -4.51 11.34 -13.87
N GLU A 277 -3.26 11.25 -14.27
CA GLU A 277 -2.79 11.81 -15.53
C GLU A 277 -3.16 10.92 -16.71
N ILE A 278 -3.01 9.60 -16.59
CA ILE A 278 -3.31 8.65 -17.66
C ILE A 278 -4.79 8.31 -17.81
N SER A 279 -5.63 8.57 -16.79
CA SER A 279 -7.08 8.31 -16.79
C SER A 279 -7.89 9.56 -16.47
N PRO A 280 -7.88 10.59 -17.33
CA PRO A 280 -8.55 11.86 -17.04
C PRO A 280 -10.07 11.75 -16.94
N GLN A 281 -10.70 10.67 -17.39
CA GLN A 281 -12.15 10.47 -17.31
C GLN A 281 -12.64 10.21 -15.86
N GLU A 282 -11.80 9.72 -14.97
CA GLU A 282 -12.14 9.58 -13.53
C GLU A 282 -12.24 10.95 -12.82
N ARG A 283 -11.70 12.02 -13.42
CA ARG A 283 -11.80 13.39 -12.87
C ARG A 283 -13.23 13.97 -12.89
N LYS A 284 -14.17 13.37 -13.62
CA LYS A 284 -15.53 13.92 -13.83
C LYS A 284 -16.59 13.34 -12.88
N GLN A 285 -16.25 12.42 -11.98
CA GLN A 285 -17.16 12.05 -10.92
C GLN A 285 -16.87 12.96 -9.70
N PRO A 286 -17.76 13.92 -9.40
CA PRO A 286 -17.62 14.69 -8.16
C PRO A 286 -17.74 13.71 -6.99
N GLU A 287 -17.02 14.00 -5.92
CA GLU A 287 -17.14 13.36 -4.60
C GLU A 287 -18.58 13.50 -4.04
N GLN A 288 -19.51 12.79 -4.65
CA GLN A 288 -20.90 12.74 -4.19
C GLN A 288 -21.13 11.55 -3.26
N ASN A 289 -20.21 11.22 -2.39
CA ASN A 289 -20.52 10.38 -1.22
C ASN A 289 -19.42 10.52 -0.16
N ARG A 290 -19.22 11.74 0.31
CA ARG A 290 -18.91 11.87 1.74
C ARG A 290 -20.25 11.68 2.45
N PRO A 291 -20.42 10.69 3.32
CA PRO A 291 -21.54 10.72 4.24
C PRO A 291 -21.43 12.03 5.02
N ALA A 292 -22.54 12.75 5.10
CA ALA A 292 -22.67 14.00 5.83
C ALA A 292 -22.06 13.87 7.22
N ARG A 293 -21.44 14.95 7.63
CA ARG A 293 -20.78 15.17 8.91
C ARG A 293 -21.61 14.76 10.13
#